data_bae8c3cca6c95aa844b7744ecc31e8a7
#
_entry.id   bae8c3cca6c95aa844b7744ecc31e8a7
#
_cell.length_a   1.000
_cell.length_b   1.000
_cell.length_c   1.000
_cell.angle_alpha   90.00
_cell.angle_beta   90.00
_cell.angle_gamma   90.00
#
_symmetry.space_group_name_H-M   'P 1'
#
loop_
_entity.id
_entity.type
_entity.pdbx_description
1 polymer ?
#
loop_
_entity_poly.entity_id
_entity_poly.type
_entity_poly.pdbx_seq_one_letter_code
_entity_poly.pdbx_strand_id
1 'polypeptide(L)'
;MVLISHRFKFIYIKNVKVAGTSIEAYFEKYCMDPNTDHIIQHKLDSNISKYGIVGNRENGKKTKYYNHMSAKEIKNYIGNDIFNSYLKFCVVRNPYDKMVSLYNMIKYRDGENVSFNDFVRKQNCVNYNRYFINNKSCIDFYIRFEFLHEDLEKVCKKLNIEYDISKLPKFKSNYRKDNDYKEYYNEELKKIVYDKHKEEFELFDYKY
;
A
#
# COMPACT_ATOMS: atom_id res chain seq x y z
N MET A 1 1.18 0.99 -7.58
CA MET A 1 0.82 0.07 -8.66
C MET A 1 0.36 -1.26 -8.10
N VAL A 2 -0.16 -2.16 -8.92
CA VAL A 2 -0.40 -3.55 -8.55
C VAL A 2 0.82 -4.39 -8.96
N LEU A 3 1.14 -5.41 -8.16
CA LEU A 3 2.09 -6.46 -8.52
C LEU A 3 1.39 -7.80 -8.54
N ILE A 4 1.63 -8.59 -9.58
CA ILE A 4 1.13 -9.95 -9.68
C ILE A 4 2.29 -10.84 -10.10
N SER A 5 2.64 -11.81 -9.28
CA SER A 5 3.68 -12.77 -9.60
C SER A 5 3.06 -14.12 -10.00
N HIS A 6 3.23 -14.53 -11.23
CA HIS A 6 2.82 -15.87 -11.67
C HIS A 6 3.79 -16.96 -11.18
N ARG A 7 5.06 -16.58 -10.94
CA ARG A 7 6.10 -17.48 -10.42
C ARG A 7 5.89 -17.85 -8.96
N PHE A 8 5.55 -16.85 -8.12
CA PHE A 8 5.39 -17.01 -6.68
C PHE A 8 3.93 -17.00 -6.23
N LYS A 9 3.00 -16.92 -7.18
CA LYS A 9 1.54 -16.96 -6.97
C LYS A 9 1.08 -15.96 -5.92
N PHE A 10 1.42 -14.67 -6.09
CA PHE A 10 0.93 -13.62 -5.23
C PHE A 10 0.34 -12.42 -5.98
N ILE A 11 -0.50 -11.68 -5.30
CA ILE A 11 -1.05 -10.38 -5.70
C ILE A 11 -0.80 -9.39 -4.57
N TYR A 12 -0.02 -8.34 -4.86
CA TYR A 12 0.13 -7.21 -3.94
C TYR A 12 -0.83 -6.09 -4.32
N ILE A 13 -1.72 -5.73 -3.38
CA ILE A 13 -2.70 -4.65 -3.53
C ILE A 13 -2.17 -3.43 -2.78
N LYS A 14 -1.83 -2.38 -3.53
CA LYS A 14 -1.21 -1.19 -2.94
C LYS A 14 -2.23 -0.25 -2.32
N ASN A 15 -2.10 -0.05 -1.04
CA ASN A 15 -2.79 0.98 -0.27
C ASN A 15 -2.07 2.33 -0.30
N VAL A 16 -2.78 3.40 0.11
CA VAL A 16 -2.26 4.77 0.17
C VAL A 16 -1.58 5.02 1.52
N LYS A 17 -0.41 5.65 1.51
CA LYS A 17 0.32 6.14 2.71
C LYS A 17 0.76 5.08 3.73
N VAL A 18 1.10 3.89 3.24
CA VAL A 18 1.48 2.71 4.04
C VAL A 18 2.86 2.15 3.65
N ALA A 19 3.81 2.97 3.24
CA ALA A 19 5.11 2.58 2.66
C ALA A 19 5.02 1.76 1.36
N GLY A 20 3.88 1.85 0.65
CA GLY A 20 3.59 1.01 -0.52
C GLY A 20 4.63 1.04 -1.63
N THR A 21 5.36 2.15 -1.84
CA THR A 21 6.42 2.24 -2.85
C THR A 21 7.64 1.40 -2.49
N SER A 22 8.01 1.35 -1.21
CA SER A 22 9.13 0.52 -0.72
C SER A 22 8.82 -0.98 -0.88
N ILE A 23 7.60 -1.38 -0.51
CA ILE A 23 7.13 -2.77 -0.66
C ILE A 23 7.02 -3.16 -2.14
N GLU A 24 6.54 -2.28 -3.01
CA GLU A 24 6.55 -2.54 -4.46
C GLU A 24 7.96 -2.83 -4.96
N ALA A 25 8.90 -1.94 -4.66
CA ALA A 25 10.27 -2.08 -5.13
C ALA A 25 10.95 -3.36 -4.58
N TYR A 26 10.58 -3.80 -3.38
CA TYR A 26 11.06 -5.05 -2.82
C TYR A 26 10.54 -6.27 -3.59
N PHE A 27 9.26 -6.26 -3.98
CA PHE A 27 8.62 -7.42 -4.61
C PHE A 27 8.61 -7.41 -6.15
N GLU A 28 8.86 -6.29 -6.81
CA GLU A 28 8.70 -6.18 -8.28
C GLU A 28 9.56 -7.16 -9.07
N LYS A 29 10.79 -7.45 -8.63
CA LYS A 29 11.68 -8.43 -9.27
C LYS A 29 11.08 -9.83 -9.34
N TYR A 30 10.22 -10.18 -8.41
CA TYR A 30 9.54 -11.49 -8.39
C TYR A 30 8.37 -11.58 -9.39
N CYS A 31 8.01 -10.45 -10.01
CA CYS A 31 7.00 -10.35 -11.06
C CYS A 31 7.62 -10.25 -12.47
N MET A 32 8.95 -10.25 -12.58
CA MET A 32 9.71 -10.05 -13.82
C MET A 32 10.48 -11.32 -14.21
N ASP A 33 11.08 -11.29 -15.41
CA ASP A 33 11.97 -12.35 -15.84
C ASP A 33 13.20 -12.44 -14.89
N PRO A 34 13.49 -13.62 -14.34
CA PRO A 34 14.61 -13.80 -13.42
C PRO A 34 15.99 -13.53 -14.05
N ASN A 35 16.08 -13.58 -15.39
CA ASN A 35 17.33 -13.34 -16.12
C ASN A 35 17.53 -11.87 -16.52
N THR A 36 16.57 -11.00 -16.16
CA THR A 36 16.69 -9.56 -16.42
C THR A 36 17.31 -8.88 -15.20
N ASP A 37 18.33 -8.07 -15.42
CA ASP A 37 18.89 -7.21 -14.39
C ASP A 37 17.81 -6.27 -13.86
N HIS A 38 17.52 -6.39 -12.57
CA HIS A 38 16.50 -5.59 -11.92
C HIS A 38 17.14 -4.39 -11.22
N ILE A 39 16.86 -3.20 -11.75
CA ILE A 39 17.27 -1.93 -11.13
C ILE A 39 16.06 -1.37 -10.38
N ILE A 40 16.22 -1.20 -9.07
CA ILE A 40 15.19 -0.55 -8.25
C ILE A 40 15.08 0.93 -8.63
N GLN A 41 13.95 1.31 -9.23
CA GLN A 41 13.67 2.69 -9.64
C GLN A 41 12.38 3.20 -8.99
N HIS A 42 12.36 4.50 -8.67
CA HIS A 42 11.14 5.14 -8.16
C HIS A 42 10.03 5.18 -9.21
N LYS A 43 10.39 5.35 -10.48
CA LYS A 43 9.47 5.33 -11.63
C LYS A 43 9.80 4.12 -12.48
N LEU A 44 8.82 3.25 -12.68
CA LEU A 44 8.93 2.08 -13.56
C LEU A 44 7.71 2.05 -14.48
N ASP A 45 7.96 1.79 -15.76
CA ASP A 45 6.89 1.52 -16.72
C ASP A 45 6.22 0.18 -16.41
N SER A 46 4.98 0.02 -16.87
CA SER A 46 4.28 -1.26 -16.72
C SER A 46 4.97 -2.37 -17.51
N ASN A 47 5.13 -3.52 -16.86
CA ASN A 47 5.63 -4.75 -17.49
C ASN A 47 4.59 -5.85 -17.34
N ILE A 48 4.22 -6.48 -18.45
CA ILE A 48 3.31 -7.64 -18.47
C ILE A 48 4.04 -8.77 -19.22
N SER A 49 4.26 -9.88 -18.52
CA SER A 49 4.99 -11.02 -19.04
C SER A 49 4.40 -12.35 -18.54
N LYS A 50 4.91 -13.47 -19.03
CA LYS A 50 4.58 -14.80 -18.50
C LYS A 50 4.99 -15.00 -17.04
N TYR A 51 5.89 -14.15 -16.52
CA TYR A 51 6.37 -14.22 -15.13
C TYR A 51 5.50 -13.44 -14.16
N GLY A 52 4.78 -12.42 -14.67
CA GLY A 52 3.92 -11.60 -13.84
C GLY A 52 3.57 -10.24 -14.44
N ILE A 53 2.99 -9.40 -13.61
CA ILE A 53 2.54 -8.05 -13.95
C ILE A 53 3.11 -7.07 -12.94
N VAL A 54 3.83 -6.08 -13.47
CA VAL A 54 4.22 -4.86 -12.75
C VAL A 54 3.41 -3.72 -13.34
N GLY A 55 2.46 -3.17 -12.57
CA GLY A 55 1.59 -2.09 -13.06
C GLY A 55 2.36 -0.76 -13.21
N ASN A 56 1.69 0.27 -13.72
CA ASN A 56 2.27 1.60 -13.86
C ASN A 56 2.30 2.35 -12.51
N ARG A 57 3.39 3.05 -12.21
CA ARG A 57 3.56 3.89 -11.01
C ARG A 57 3.14 5.34 -11.18
N GLU A 58 3.06 5.83 -12.40
CA GLU A 58 2.70 7.22 -12.64
C GLU A 58 1.20 7.44 -12.40
N ASN A 59 0.89 8.51 -11.66
CA ASN A 59 -0.49 8.96 -11.54
C ASN A 59 -0.95 9.56 -12.87
N GLY A 60 -2.16 9.22 -13.30
CA GLY A 60 -2.81 9.82 -14.47
C GLY A 60 -2.63 9.08 -15.79
N LYS A 61 -1.74 8.10 -15.92
CA LYS A 61 -1.71 7.24 -17.11
C LYS A 61 -2.85 6.23 -17.07
N LYS A 62 -3.70 6.23 -18.07
CA LYS A 62 -4.77 5.23 -18.27
C LYS A 62 -4.16 3.95 -18.85
N THR A 63 -3.52 3.16 -18.01
CA THR A 63 -3.02 1.83 -18.36
C THR A 63 -3.92 0.76 -17.76
N LYS A 64 -3.91 -0.45 -18.33
CA LYS A 64 -4.73 -1.56 -17.84
C LYS A 64 -4.45 -1.87 -16.36
N TYR A 65 -3.19 -1.78 -15.92
CA TYR A 65 -2.78 -1.97 -14.53
C TYR A 65 -2.11 -0.68 -14.03
N TYR A 66 -2.73 -0.03 -13.05
CA TYR A 66 -2.35 1.30 -12.59
C TYR A 66 -2.14 1.38 -11.08
N ASN A 67 -1.70 2.55 -10.63
CA ASN A 67 -1.42 2.80 -9.22
C ASN A 67 -2.70 2.79 -8.37
N HIS A 68 -2.65 2.12 -7.21
CA HIS A 68 -3.77 2.01 -6.26
C HIS A 68 -5.05 1.35 -6.81
N MET A 69 -4.90 0.44 -7.76
CA MET A 69 -5.99 -0.35 -8.33
C MET A 69 -6.66 -1.21 -7.26
N SER A 70 -7.99 -1.28 -7.28
CA SER A 70 -8.75 -2.08 -6.31
C SER A 70 -8.69 -3.58 -6.61
N ALA A 71 -8.87 -4.39 -5.59
CA ALA A 71 -8.95 -5.84 -5.71
C ALA A 71 -10.03 -6.31 -6.69
N LYS A 72 -11.18 -5.62 -6.70
CA LYS A 72 -12.29 -5.90 -7.63
C LYS A 72 -11.86 -5.71 -9.08
N GLU A 73 -11.17 -4.61 -9.39
CA GLU A 73 -10.66 -4.33 -10.74
C GLU A 73 -9.56 -5.33 -11.12
N ILE A 74 -8.63 -5.63 -10.20
CA ILE A 74 -7.60 -6.65 -10.42
C ILE A 74 -8.25 -7.99 -10.78
N LYS A 75 -9.23 -8.43 -9.98
CA LYS A 75 -9.97 -9.67 -10.20
C LYS A 75 -10.63 -9.72 -11.57
N ASN A 76 -11.24 -8.61 -11.99
CA ASN A 76 -11.89 -8.51 -13.31
C ASN A 76 -10.90 -8.64 -14.47
N TYR A 77 -9.65 -8.20 -14.29
CA TYR A 77 -8.63 -8.25 -15.36
C TYR A 77 -7.87 -9.57 -15.45
N ILE A 78 -7.65 -10.25 -14.31
CA ILE A 78 -6.86 -11.51 -14.30
C ILE A 78 -7.71 -12.77 -14.23
N GLY A 79 -9.01 -12.61 -13.99
CA GLY A 79 -9.96 -13.72 -13.85
C GLY A 79 -10.01 -14.33 -12.46
N ASN A 80 -11.09 -15.08 -12.23
CA ASN A 80 -11.38 -15.68 -10.91
C ASN A 80 -10.33 -16.71 -10.49
N ASP A 81 -9.88 -17.55 -11.41
CA ASP A 81 -8.98 -18.67 -11.09
C ASP A 81 -7.63 -18.18 -10.57
N ILE A 82 -7.01 -17.22 -11.26
CA ILE A 82 -5.76 -16.61 -10.83
C ILE A 82 -5.97 -15.86 -9.52
N PHE A 83 -7.02 -15.01 -9.44
CA PHE A 83 -7.27 -14.20 -8.27
C PHE A 83 -7.50 -15.04 -7.01
N ASN A 84 -8.27 -16.14 -7.11
CA ASN A 84 -8.60 -16.98 -5.96
C ASN A 84 -7.44 -17.89 -5.54
N SER A 85 -6.60 -18.32 -6.47
CA SER A 85 -5.50 -19.24 -6.19
C SER A 85 -4.21 -18.56 -5.69
N TYR A 86 -4.06 -17.25 -5.91
CA TYR A 86 -2.86 -16.51 -5.50
C TYR A 86 -3.02 -15.91 -4.11
N LEU A 87 -1.93 -15.88 -3.34
CA LEU A 87 -1.88 -15.21 -2.04
C LEU A 87 -2.00 -13.69 -2.23
N LYS A 88 -3.03 -13.10 -1.64
CA LYS A 88 -3.28 -11.66 -1.69
C LYS A 88 -2.81 -10.99 -0.41
N PHE A 89 -1.97 -9.97 -0.54
CA PHE A 89 -1.52 -9.19 0.61
C PHE A 89 -1.50 -7.70 0.33
N CYS A 90 -1.62 -6.91 1.37
CA CYS A 90 -1.47 -5.46 1.33
C CYS A 90 -0.82 -4.96 2.62
N VAL A 91 -0.39 -3.70 2.62
CA VAL A 91 0.06 -3.04 3.85
C VAL A 91 -1.07 -2.21 4.42
N VAL A 92 -1.23 -2.24 5.74
CA VAL A 92 -2.15 -1.40 6.51
C VAL A 92 -1.37 -0.55 7.52
N ARG A 93 -1.96 0.52 8.00
CA ARG A 93 -1.33 1.47 8.93
C ARG A 93 -2.39 2.13 9.78
N ASN A 94 -2.07 2.44 11.03
CA ASN A 94 -2.94 3.19 11.91
C ASN A 94 -3.49 4.44 11.19
N PRO A 95 -4.84 4.60 11.08
CA PRO A 95 -5.43 5.70 10.33
C PRO A 95 -5.00 7.08 10.82
N TYR A 96 -4.75 7.27 12.10
CA TYR A 96 -4.24 8.53 12.64
C TYR A 96 -2.87 8.87 12.05
N ASP A 97 -1.93 7.93 12.12
CA ASP A 97 -0.59 8.09 11.59
C ASP A 97 -0.58 8.21 10.05
N LYS A 98 -1.48 7.49 9.39
CA LYS A 98 -1.71 7.56 7.93
C LYS A 98 -2.14 8.96 7.49
N MET A 99 -3.07 9.61 8.21
CA MET A 99 -3.54 10.96 7.90
C MET A 99 -2.44 12.01 8.07
N VAL A 100 -1.64 11.92 9.14
CA VAL A 100 -0.47 12.79 9.34
C VAL A 100 0.55 12.60 8.21
N SER A 101 0.81 11.36 7.81
CA SER A 101 1.70 11.06 6.67
C SER A 101 1.19 11.64 5.36
N LEU A 102 -0.12 11.65 5.12
CA LEU A 102 -0.72 12.26 3.94
C LEU A 102 -0.61 13.78 3.98
N TYR A 103 -0.94 14.40 5.11
CA TYR A 103 -0.84 15.83 5.33
C TYR A 103 0.58 16.35 5.04
N ASN A 104 1.58 15.74 5.65
CA ASN A 104 2.97 16.16 5.46
C ASN A 104 3.43 15.98 4.00
N MET A 105 2.98 14.93 3.31
CA MET A 105 3.30 14.74 1.89
C MET A 105 2.70 15.85 1.02
N ILE A 106 1.43 16.23 1.23
CA ILE A 106 0.77 17.28 0.46
C ILE A 106 1.42 18.63 0.74
N LYS A 107 1.62 18.96 2.01
CA LYS A 107 2.30 20.19 2.42
C LYS A 107 3.69 20.33 1.81
N TYR A 108 4.49 19.27 1.79
CA TYR A 108 5.83 19.27 1.22
C TYR A 108 5.83 19.35 -0.30
N ARG A 109 4.99 18.54 -0.97
CA ARG A 109 4.98 18.41 -2.43
C ARG A 109 4.29 19.57 -3.14
N ASP A 110 3.16 20.00 -2.60
CA ASP A 110 2.26 20.95 -3.27
C ASP A 110 2.40 22.38 -2.71
N GLY A 111 3.20 22.56 -1.63
CA GLY A 111 3.39 23.86 -0.98
C GLY A 111 2.11 24.39 -0.32
N GLU A 112 1.10 23.56 -0.14
CA GLU A 112 -0.18 23.98 0.42
C GLU A 112 -0.03 24.44 1.89
N ASN A 113 -0.43 25.67 2.14
CA ASN A 113 -0.46 26.24 3.49
C ASN A 113 -1.84 26.01 4.15
N VAL A 114 -2.20 24.74 4.32
CA VAL A 114 -3.46 24.33 4.97
C VAL A 114 -3.19 23.87 6.40
N SER A 115 -4.06 24.21 7.35
CA SER A 115 -3.95 23.70 8.72
C SER A 115 -4.26 22.20 8.74
N PHE A 116 -3.69 21.45 9.72
CA PHE A 116 -4.02 20.04 9.87
C PHE A 116 -5.52 19.82 10.18
N ASN A 117 -6.14 20.74 10.91
CA ASN A 117 -7.57 20.75 11.20
C ASN A 117 -8.41 20.79 9.91
N ASP A 118 -8.18 21.76 9.04
CA ASP A 118 -8.90 21.89 7.77
C ASP A 118 -8.63 20.71 6.84
N PHE A 119 -7.40 20.22 6.85
CA PHE A 119 -7.00 19.05 6.07
C PHE A 119 -7.79 17.81 6.50
N VAL A 120 -7.86 17.49 7.79
CA VAL A 120 -8.59 16.31 8.30
C VAL A 120 -10.09 16.39 7.98
N ARG A 121 -10.68 17.59 8.02
CA ARG A 121 -12.10 17.78 7.69
C ARG A 121 -12.39 17.53 6.22
N LYS A 122 -11.50 17.99 5.32
CA LYS A 122 -11.69 17.93 3.86
C LYS A 122 -11.24 16.60 3.26
N GLN A 123 -10.13 16.05 3.75
CA GLN A 123 -9.49 14.88 3.14
C GLN A 123 -10.07 13.55 3.64
N ASN A 124 -10.02 12.57 2.74
CA ASN A 124 -10.32 11.19 3.05
C ASN A 124 -9.22 10.29 2.49
N CYS A 125 -8.71 9.38 3.31
CA CYS A 125 -7.64 8.45 2.94
C CYS A 125 -8.02 7.00 3.27
N VAL A 126 -9.26 6.64 2.99
CA VAL A 126 -9.79 5.29 3.21
C VAL A 126 -9.17 4.32 2.21
N ASN A 127 -8.62 3.23 2.74
CA ASN A 127 -8.03 2.15 1.93
C ASN A 127 -8.94 0.93 1.83
N TYR A 128 -9.83 0.75 2.76
CA TYR A 128 -10.68 -0.43 2.90
C TYR A 128 -11.39 -0.79 1.59
N ASN A 129 -11.90 0.17 0.83
CA ASN A 129 -12.53 -0.03 -0.47
C ASN A 129 -11.62 -0.67 -1.54
N ARG A 130 -10.29 -0.67 -1.33
CA ARG A 130 -9.32 -1.25 -2.28
C ARG A 130 -9.18 -2.75 -2.13
N TYR A 131 -9.42 -3.29 -0.94
CA TYR A 131 -9.22 -4.69 -0.63
C TYR A 131 -10.49 -5.42 -0.15
N PHE A 132 -11.63 -4.77 -0.27
CA PHE A 132 -12.94 -5.38 -0.04
C PHE A 132 -13.67 -5.61 -1.37
N ILE A 133 -14.32 -6.76 -1.47
CA ILE A 133 -15.23 -7.13 -2.56
C ILE A 133 -16.52 -7.62 -1.91
N ASN A 134 -17.66 -7.00 -2.25
CA ASN A 134 -18.96 -7.34 -1.67
C ASN A 134 -18.95 -7.35 -0.12
N ASN A 135 -18.39 -6.31 0.48
CA ASN A 135 -18.26 -6.13 1.93
C ASN A 135 -17.44 -7.21 2.66
N LYS A 136 -16.65 -7.99 1.93
CA LYS A 136 -15.72 -8.97 2.51
C LYS A 136 -14.30 -8.65 2.09
N SER A 137 -13.37 -8.76 3.04
CA SER A 137 -11.95 -8.69 2.71
C SER A 137 -11.56 -9.85 1.80
N CYS A 138 -10.77 -9.55 0.79
CA CYS A 138 -10.16 -10.55 -0.09
C CYS A 138 -8.68 -10.78 0.20
N ILE A 139 -8.15 -10.20 1.29
CA ILE A 139 -6.75 -10.27 1.67
C ILE A 139 -6.50 -11.50 2.53
N ASP A 140 -5.47 -12.27 2.16
CA ASP A 140 -5.03 -13.45 2.89
C ASP A 140 -3.99 -13.10 3.96
N PHE A 141 -3.25 -11.96 3.79
CA PHE A 141 -2.29 -11.50 4.78
C PHE A 141 -2.15 -9.97 4.77
N TYR A 142 -2.24 -9.36 5.96
CA TYR A 142 -2.01 -7.94 6.17
C TYR A 142 -0.62 -7.71 6.77
N ILE A 143 0.17 -6.87 6.11
CA ILE A 143 1.43 -6.35 6.64
C ILE A 143 1.08 -5.07 7.41
N ARG A 144 1.29 -5.06 8.72
CA ARG A 144 1.10 -3.86 9.55
C ARG A 144 2.33 -2.97 9.42
N PHE A 145 2.13 -1.70 9.10
CA PHE A 145 3.23 -0.74 8.97
C PHE A 145 4.05 -0.63 10.27
N GLU A 146 3.38 -0.73 11.40
CA GLU A 146 3.95 -0.67 12.74
C GLU A 146 4.87 -1.87 13.05
N PHE A 147 4.66 -3.00 12.37
CA PHE A 147 5.41 -4.25 12.48
C PHE A 147 5.93 -4.69 11.11
N LEU A 148 6.41 -3.71 10.32
CA LEU A 148 6.69 -3.90 8.90
C LEU A 148 7.69 -5.03 8.64
N HIS A 149 8.75 -5.12 9.44
CA HIS A 149 9.81 -6.09 9.25
C HIS A 149 9.34 -7.51 9.56
N GLU A 150 8.69 -7.68 10.70
CA GLU A 150 8.19 -8.97 11.17
C GLU A 150 7.09 -9.54 10.24
N ASP A 151 6.20 -8.68 9.80
CA ASP A 151 5.10 -9.11 8.92
C ASP A 151 5.58 -9.32 7.48
N LEU A 152 6.58 -8.55 7.02
CA LEU A 152 7.23 -8.75 5.72
C LEU A 152 7.96 -10.10 5.67
N GLU A 153 8.69 -10.47 6.73
CA GLU A 153 9.34 -11.77 6.86
C GLU A 153 8.32 -12.91 6.77
N LYS A 154 7.18 -12.78 7.47
CA LYS A 154 6.10 -13.78 7.41
C LYS A 154 5.53 -13.95 6.01
N VAL A 155 5.34 -12.84 5.26
CA VAL A 155 4.89 -12.90 3.86
C VAL A 155 5.94 -13.58 2.99
N CYS A 156 7.22 -13.21 3.12
CA CYS A 156 8.30 -13.85 2.37
C CYS A 156 8.34 -15.37 2.63
N LYS A 157 8.22 -15.78 3.89
CA LYS A 157 8.13 -17.21 4.26
C LYS A 157 6.93 -17.93 3.61
N LYS A 158 5.74 -17.30 3.62
CA LYS A 158 4.55 -17.86 2.96
C LYS A 158 4.72 -18.02 1.45
N LEU A 159 5.50 -17.14 0.82
CA LEU A 159 5.76 -17.13 -0.62
C LEU A 159 7.00 -17.96 -1.01
N ASN A 160 7.68 -18.56 -0.04
CA ASN A 160 8.99 -19.22 -0.23
C ASN A 160 10.01 -18.30 -0.90
N ILE A 161 10.05 -17.04 -0.44
CA ILE A 161 10.98 -16.00 -0.87
C ILE A 161 11.94 -15.75 0.29
N GLU A 162 13.25 -15.67 -0.01
CA GLU A 162 14.24 -15.27 0.98
C GLU A 162 13.99 -13.85 1.46
N TYR A 163 13.86 -13.69 2.78
CA TYR A 163 13.75 -12.38 3.41
C TYR A 163 15.12 -11.74 3.60
N ASP A 164 15.30 -10.56 3.06
CA ASP A 164 16.51 -9.75 3.22
C ASP A 164 16.12 -8.28 3.40
N ILE A 165 16.16 -7.81 4.64
CA ILE A 165 15.80 -6.45 5.00
C ILE A 165 16.68 -5.38 4.36
N SER A 166 17.94 -5.71 4.08
CA SER A 166 18.87 -4.77 3.44
C SER A 166 18.43 -4.36 2.04
N LYS A 167 17.60 -5.19 1.40
CA LYS A 167 17.02 -4.95 0.08
C LYS A 167 15.71 -4.15 0.11
N LEU A 168 15.18 -3.78 1.29
CA LEU A 168 13.98 -2.95 1.41
C LEU A 168 14.35 -1.47 1.26
N PRO A 169 14.03 -0.82 0.13
CA PRO A 169 14.41 0.58 -0.07
C PRO A 169 13.53 1.51 0.78
N LYS A 170 14.12 2.59 1.28
CA LYS A 170 13.41 3.63 2.03
C LYS A 170 13.00 4.77 1.10
N PHE A 171 11.83 4.66 0.47
CA PHE A 171 11.28 5.73 -0.35
C PHE A 171 10.37 6.67 0.45
N LYS A 172 10.44 7.99 0.13
CA LYS A 172 9.53 9.01 0.68
C LYS A 172 9.57 9.16 2.22
N SER A 173 10.69 8.82 2.84
CA SER A 173 10.89 8.97 4.29
C SER A 173 11.08 10.43 4.73
N ASN A 174 11.44 11.35 3.81
CA ASN A 174 11.86 12.72 4.11
C ASN A 174 10.71 13.74 4.26
N TYR A 175 9.45 13.32 4.07
CA TYR A 175 8.30 14.25 4.15
C TYR A 175 7.85 14.55 5.57
N ARG A 176 8.27 13.76 6.55
CA ARG A 176 7.88 13.91 7.95
C ARG A 176 9.13 14.14 8.80
N LYS A 177 9.10 15.18 9.64
CA LYS A 177 9.98 15.28 10.81
C LYS A 177 9.53 14.20 11.79
N ASP A 178 10.44 13.67 12.59
CA ASP A 178 10.21 12.56 13.56
C ASP A 178 9.28 12.93 14.73
N ASN A 179 8.18 13.62 14.45
CA ASN A 179 7.20 13.98 15.48
C ASN A 179 6.18 12.85 15.63
N ASP A 180 5.80 12.54 16.84
CA ASP A 180 4.70 11.63 17.12
C ASP A 180 3.43 12.15 16.44
N TYR A 181 2.71 11.28 15.71
CA TYR A 181 1.45 11.67 15.08
C TYR A 181 0.42 12.19 16.09
N LYS A 182 0.52 11.77 17.34
CA LYS A 182 -0.38 12.19 18.43
C LYS A 182 -0.35 13.69 18.68
N GLU A 183 0.76 14.36 18.45
CA GLU A 183 0.89 15.81 18.62
C GLU A 183 -0.02 16.63 17.68
N TYR A 184 -0.52 16.02 16.61
CA TYR A 184 -1.39 16.68 15.63
C TYR A 184 -2.87 16.71 16.04
N TYR A 185 -3.28 15.91 17.05
CA TYR A 185 -4.68 15.63 17.32
C TYR A 185 -5.19 16.24 18.63
N ASN A 186 -6.37 16.82 18.55
CA ASN A 186 -7.26 17.03 19.68
C ASN A 186 -8.42 16.01 19.63
N GLU A 187 -9.28 15.99 20.64
CA GLU A 187 -10.39 15.01 20.75
C GLU A 187 -11.37 15.09 19.56
N GLU A 188 -11.64 16.30 19.06
CA GLU A 188 -12.53 16.50 17.92
C GLU A 188 -11.95 15.87 16.65
N LEU A 189 -10.66 16.11 16.35
CA LEU A 189 -10.00 15.55 15.18
C LEU A 189 -9.85 14.04 15.27
N LYS A 190 -9.62 13.50 16.46
CA LYS A 190 -9.64 12.05 16.70
C LYS A 190 -10.98 11.45 16.29
N LYS A 191 -12.08 12.06 16.77
CA LYS A 191 -13.43 11.60 16.44
C LYS A 191 -13.68 11.64 14.92
N ILE A 192 -13.31 12.73 14.25
CA ILE A 192 -13.49 12.86 12.80
C ILE A 192 -12.74 11.76 12.04
N VAL A 193 -11.47 11.48 12.41
CA VAL A 193 -10.69 10.42 11.75
C VAL A 193 -11.24 9.04 12.07
N TYR A 194 -11.65 8.80 13.31
CA TYR A 194 -12.31 7.55 13.69
C TYR A 194 -13.57 7.29 12.85
N ASP A 195 -14.48 8.27 12.79
CA ASP A 195 -15.73 8.14 12.05
C ASP A 195 -15.49 7.90 10.53
N LYS A 196 -14.45 8.52 9.95
CA LYS A 196 -14.08 8.34 8.54
C LYS A 196 -13.43 6.99 8.22
N HIS A 197 -12.79 6.34 9.20
CA HIS A 197 -11.99 5.14 9.02
C HIS A 197 -12.45 3.98 9.92
N LYS A 198 -13.70 4.02 10.35
CA LYS A 198 -14.27 3.10 11.34
C LYS A 198 -13.97 1.63 11.01
N GLU A 199 -14.15 1.22 9.75
CA GLU A 199 -13.90 -0.14 9.30
C GLU A 199 -12.43 -0.56 9.45
N GLU A 200 -11.48 0.36 9.24
CA GLU A 200 -10.06 0.07 9.42
C GLU A 200 -9.70 -0.03 10.91
N PHE A 201 -10.32 0.79 11.77
CA PHE A 201 -10.13 0.70 13.22
C PHE A 201 -10.67 -0.61 13.78
N GLU A 202 -11.89 -0.99 13.41
CA GLU A 202 -12.55 -2.21 13.89
C GLU A 202 -11.84 -3.47 13.36
N LEU A 203 -11.42 -3.47 12.08
CA LEU A 203 -10.77 -4.64 11.47
C LEU A 203 -9.39 -4.94 12.04
N PHE A 204 -8.63 -3.93 12.44
CA PHE A 204 -7.25 -4.07 12.88
C PHE A 204 -7.02 -3.76 14.36
N ASP A 205 -8.08 -3.48 15.12
CA ASP A 205 -8.04 -3.07 16.54
C ASP A 205 -7.03 -1.91 16.79
N TYR A 206 -6.96 -0.97 15.84
CA TYR A 206 -6.12 0.20 16.00
C TYR A 206 -6.64 1.10 17.12
N LYS A 207 -5.71 1.59 17.94
CA LYS A 207 -5.97 2.54 19.03
C LYS A 207 -5.15 3.80 18.81
N TYR A 208 -5.56 4.84 19.49
CA TYR A 208 -4.83 6.11 19.50
C TYR A 208 -3.53 6.00 20.28
#